data_3045d6f9abd89f15e0f688d884dd173c
#
_entry.id   3045d6f9abd89f15e0f688d884dd173c
#
_cell.length_a   1.000
_cell.length_b   1.000
_cell.length_c   1.000
_cell.angle_alpha   90.00
_cell.angle_beta   90.00
_cell.angle_gamma   90.00
#
_symmetry.space_group_name_H-M   'P 1'
#
loop_
_entity.id
_entity.type
_entity.pdbx_description
1 polymer ?
#
loop_
_entity_poly.entity_id
_entity_poly.type
_entity_poly.pdbx_seq_one_letter_code
_entity_poly.pdbx_strand_id
1 'polypeptide(L)'
;LDHISGLHTLARCRFEGGLSIYGPPGVQILSGFIGYPYTVPIDELTYPVTITELPEGRSDLCIPVQTALLVHTQPVFGYRFEFSKTIAFCTDTGPCEGILTLGAGADLVITECAYLPGQENPGWPHLNPEVAVRLATEAGADQLALVHFAADLYTTLDQRLSIRNIGPQFSDVIIGTDDMVIRL
;
A
#
# COMPACT_ATOMS: atom_id res chain seq x y z
N LEU A 1 1.11 -13.15 -3.06
CA LEU A 1 -0.01 -13.59 -3.92
C LEU A 1 -1.36 -13.05 -3.47
N ASP A 2 -1.57 -12.93 -2.17
CA ASP A 2 -2.81 -12.48 -1.53
C ASP A 2 -3.24 -11.08 -2.01
N HIS A 3 -2.30 -10.13 -2.20
CA HIS A 3 -2.59 -8.78 -2.67
C HIS A 3 -2.82 -8.66 -4.20
N ILE A 4 -2.47 -9.67 -4.97
CA ILE A 4 -2.60 -9.67 -6.43
C ILE A 4 -3.56 -10.74 -6.96
N SER A 5 -4.15 -11.55 -6.09
CA SER A 5 -5.05 -12.64 -6.50
C SER A 5 -6.26 -12.12 -7.29
N GLY A 6 -6.71 -10.88 -7.05
CA GLY A 6 -7.77 -10.23 -7.82
C GLY A 6 -7.49 -10.10 -9.32
N LEU A 7 -6.22 -10.08 -9.73
CA LEU A 7 -5.84 -10.02 -11.15
C LEU A 7 -6.31 -11.23 -11.96
N HIS A 8 -6.62 -12.35 -11.33
CA HIS A 8 -7.25 -13.50 -11.99
C HIS A 8 -8.64 -13.18 -12.59
N THR A 9 -9.28 -12.10 -12.13
CA THR A 9 -10.61 -11.70 -12.60
C THR A 9 -10.60 -10.74 -13.77
N LEU A 10 -9.43 -10.34 -14.28
CA LEU A 10 -9.28 -9.35 -15.36
C LEU A 10 -10.14 -9.68 -16.60
N ALA A 11 -10.31 -10.97 -16.94
CA ALA A 11 -11.17 -11.38 -18.04
C ALA A 11 -12.66 -10.99 -17.87
N ARG A 12 -13.08 -10.64 -16.64
CA ARG A 12 -14.44 -10.18 -16.33
C ARG A 12 -14.54 -8.65 -16.24
N CYS A 13 -13.40 -7.97 -16.32
CA CYS A 13 -13.35 -6.51 -16.28
C CYS A 13 -13.41 -5.93 -17.69
N ARG A 14 -13.71 -4.63 -17.78
CA ARG A 14 -13.62 -3.84 -19.02
C ARG A 14 -12.96 -2.52 -18.71
N PHE A 15 -11.88 -2.21 -19.41
CA PHE A 15 -11.16 -0.95 -19.32
C PHE A 15 -11.07 -0.35 -20.72
N GLU A 16 -11.90 0.66 -21.02
CA GLU A 16 -11.96 1.28 -22.35
C GLU A 16 -10.60 1.84 -22.82
N GLY A 17 -9.81 2.36 -21.88
CA GLY A 17 -8.45 2.88 -22.13
C GLY A 17 -7.33 1.85 -21.95
N GLY A 18 -7.66 0.58 -21.68
CA GLY A 18 -6.68 -0.42 -21.27
C GLY A 18 -6.33 -0.34 -19.77
N LEU A 19 -5.40 -1.20 -19.34
CA LEU A 19 -4.93 -1.26 -17.95
C LEU A 19 -3.40 -1.21 -17.94
N SER A 20 -2.83 -0.27 -17.21
CA SER A 20 -1.39 -0.21 -16.95
C SER A 20 -1.09 -0.63 -15.51
N ILE A 21 -0.25 -1.64 -15.36
CA ILE A 21 0.21 -2.17 -14.07
C ILE A 21 1.66 -1.75 -13.90
N TYR A 22 1.96 -1.09 -12.79
CA TYR A 22 3.30 -0.65 -12.45
C TYR A 22 3.76 -1.32 -11.15
N GLY A 23 5.04 -1.67 -11.07
CA GLY A 23 5.56 -2.31 -9.87
C GLY A 23 7.09 -2.29 -9.80
N PRO A 24 7.66 -2.84 -8.73
CA PRO A 24 9.11 -2.93 -8.56
C PRO A 24 9.76 -3.82 -9.63
N PRO A 25 11.09 -3.82 -9.74
CA PRO A 25 11.82 -4.77 -10.57
C PRO A 25 11.36 -6.21 -10.33
N GLY A 26 11.11 -6.95 -11.39
CA GLY A 26 10.53 -8.30 -11.34
C GLY A 26 9.01 -8.37 -11.47
N VAL A 27 8.30 -7.23 -11.54
CA VAL A 27 6.83 -7.21 -11.71
C VAL A 27 6.36 -7.93 -12.99
N GLN A 28 7.22 -8.07 -13.97
CA GLN A 28 6.95 -8.80 -15.23
C GLN A 28 6.52 -10.26 -15.00
N ILE A 29 6.86 -10.86 -13.87
CA ILE A 29 6.42 -12.22 -13.50
C ILE A 29 4.89 -12.35 -13.45
N LEU A 30 4.17 -11.24 -13.26
CA LEU A 30 2.71 -11.21 -13.29
C LEU A 30 2.12 -11.73 -14.59
N SER A 31 2.81 -11.53 -15.73
CA SER A 31 2.36 -12.04 -17.03
C SER A 31 2.24 -13.57 -17.03
N GLY A 32 3.16 -14.27 -16.37
CA GLY A 32 3.09 -15.72 -16.21
C GLY A 32 2.07 -16.19 -15.18
N PHE A 33 1.73 -15.33 -14.23
CA PHE A 33 0.72 -15.60 -13.22
C PHE A 33 -0.71 -15.35 -13.72
N ILE A 34 -0.88 -14.34 -14.60
CA ILE A 34 -2.15 -14.03 -15.28
C ILE A 34 -2.16 -14.76 -16.61
N GLY A 35 -2.42 -16.07 -16.60
CA GLY A 35 -2.42 -16.92 -17.78
C GLY A 35 -2.81 -18.36 -17.48
N TYR A 36 -2.76 -19.21 -18.52
CA TYR A 36 -3.03 -20.64 -18.36
C TYR A 36 -2.03 -21.30 -17.42
N PRO A 37 -2.46 -22.29 -16.61
CA PRO A 37 -3.82 -22.83 -16.50
C PRO A 37 -4.75 -22.08 -15.54
N TYR A 38 -4.37 -20.94 -14.98
CA TYR A 38 -5.07 -20.28 -13.87
C TYR A 38 -6.18 -19.33 -14.34
N THR A 39 -5.97 -18.63 -15.44
CA THR A 39 -6.91 -17.67 -15.99
C THR A 39 -6.65 -17.44 -17.48
N VAL A 40 -7.40 -16.54 -18.11
CA VAL A 40 -7.17 -16.10 -19.49
C VAL A 40 -5.86 -15.30 -19.53
N PRO A 41 -4.94 -15.59 -20.48
CA PRO A 41 -3.72 -14.81 -20.66
C PRO A 41 -3.98 -13.33 -20.94
N ILE A 42 -3.02 -12.49 -20.56
CA ILE A 42 -3.13 -11.02 -20.71
C ILE A 42 -3.34 -10.63 -22.19
N ASP A 43 -2.66 -11.30 -23.11
CA ASP A 43 -2.71 -11.03 -24.54
C ASP A 43 -4.01 -11.52 -25.22
N GLU A 44 -4.81 -12.32 -24.54
CA GLU A 44 -6.14 -12.76 -24.97
C GLU A 44 -7.28 -11.91 -24.38
N LEU A 45 -6.98 -10.91 -23.54
CA LEU A 45 -8.00 -10.02 -23.00
C LEU A 45 -8.56 -9.09 -24.08
N THR A 46 -9.82 -8.63 -23.88
CA THR A 46 -10.52 -7.76 -24.85
C THR A 46 -10.04 -6.30 -24.82
N TYR A 47 -9.08 -5.98 -24.00
CA TYR A 47 -8.46 -4.65 -23.83
C TYR A 47 -6.96 -4.81 -23.57
N PRO A 48 -6.14 -3.83 -23.96
CA PRO A 48 -4.71 -3.92 -23.74
C PRO A 48 -4.34 -3.85 -22.27
N VAL A 49 -3.39 -4.70 -21.84
CA VAL A 49 -2.77 -4.65 -20.52
C VAL A 49 -1.27 -4.48 -20.69
N THR A 50 -0.69 -3.52 -19.99
CA THR A 50 0.77 -3.31 -19.94
C THR A 50 1.28 -3.51 -18.53
N ILE A 51 2.45 -4.15 -18.39
CA ILE A 51 3.14 -4.30 -17.12
C ILE A 51 4.49 -3.62 -17.25
N THR A 52 4.76 -2.66 -16.39
CA THR A 52 5.97 -1.82 -16.46
C THR A 52 6.68 -1.80 -15.12
N GLU A 53 7.99 -2.07 -15.15
CA GLU A 53 8.85 -1.89 -13.98
C GLU A 53 9.13 -0.41 -13.76
N LEU A 54 9.02 0.02 -12.51
CA LEU A 54 9.43 1.34 -12.09
C LEU A 54 10.79 1.28 -11.39
N PRO A 55 11.67 2.26 -11.63
CA PRO A 55 12.83 2.45 -10.78
C PRO A 55 12.42 2.98 -9.41
N GLU A 56 13.30 2.87 -8.44
CA GLU A 56 13.20 3.66 -7.22
C GLU A 56 13.38 5.15 -7.53
N GLY A 57 12.62 6.02 -6.88
CA GLY A 57 12.63 7.46 -7.10
C GLY A 57 11.44 7.97 -7.90
N ARG A 58 11.63 9.10 -8.59
CA ARG A 58 10.53 9.81 -9.28
C ARG A 58 10.29 9.25 -10.68
N SER A 59 9.02 9.09 -11.03
CA SER A 59 8.56 8.71 -12.37
C SER A 59 7.38 9.60 -12.78
N ASP A 60 7.43 10.09 -14.02
CA ASP A 60 6.36 10.88 -14.63
C ASP A 60 5.45 9.94 -15.43
N LEU A 61 4.42 9.44 -14.77
CA LEU A 61 3.33 8.67 -15.38
C LEU A 61 2.20 9.61 -15.80
N CYS A 62 0.97 9.10 -15.92
CA CYS A 62 -0.21 9.98 -16.07
C CYS A 62 -0.38 10.94 -14.88
N ILE A 63 0.23 10.61 -13.74
CA ILE A 63 0.38 11.43 -12.54
C ILE A 63 1.84 11.33 -12.06
N PRO A 64 2.41 12.37 -11.42
CA PRO A 64 3.72 12.27 -10.78
C PRO A 64 3.67 11.25 -9.63
N VAL A 65 4.59 10.29 -9.68
CA VAL A 65 4.73 9.24 -8.66
C VAL A 65 6.17 9.19 -8.18
N GLN A 66 6.37 9.09 -6.88
CA GLN A 66 7.65 8.72 -6.29
C GLN A 66 7.54 7.35 -5.64
N THR A 67 8.53 6.50 -5.84
CA THR A 67 8.65 5.17 -5.25
C THR A 67 9.86 5.11 -4.33
N ALA A 68 9.76 4.33 -3.27
CA ALA A 68 10.88 3.95 -2.42
C ALA A 68 10.73 2.50 -1.97
N LEU A 69 11.86 1.82 -1.79
CA LEU A 69 11.86 0.48 -1.22
C LEU A 69 11.37 0.51 0.23
N LEU A 70 10.51 -0.45 0.53
CA LEU A 70 10.04 -0.74 1.86
C LEU A 70 10.69 -2.04 2.37
N VAL A 71 10.58 -2.30 3.66
CA VAL A 71 11.17 -3.49 4.30
C VAL A 71 10.13 -4.58 4.45
N HIS A 72 10.21 -5.57 3.60
CA HIS A 72 9.38 -6.78 3.65
C HIS A 72 10.20 -8.00 3.25
N THR A 73 9.63 -9.21 3.33
CA THR A 73 10.30 -10.47 2.94
C THR A 73 10.63 -10.54 1.45
N GLN A 74 9.93 -9.79 0.62
CA GLN A 74 10.18 -9.61 -0.82
C GLN A 74 10.32 -8.12 -1.13
N PRO A 75 10.96 -7.74 -2.25
CA PRO A 75 11.00 -6.34 -2.67
C PRO A 75 9.59 -5.76 -2.82
N VAL A 76 9.31 -4.71 -2.07
CA VAL A 76 8.04 -3.97 -2.08
C VAL A 76 8.34 -2.49 -2.24
N PHE A 77 7.55 -1.81 -3.07
CA PHE A 77 7.57 -0.37 -3.16
C PHE A 77 6.42 0.25 -2.38
N GLY A 78 6.73 1.32 -1.65
CA GLY A 78 5.76 2.35 -1.32
C GLY A 78 5.65 3.35 -2.46
N TYR A 79 4.55 4.09 -2.47
CA TYR A 79 4.22 5.06 -3.51
C TYR A 79 3.81 6.39 -2.89
N ARG A 80 4.34 7.49 -3.43
CA ARG A 80 3.88 8.84 -3.15
C ARG A 80 3.26 9.41 -4.41
N PHE A 81 2.02 9.85 -4.31
CA PHE A 81 1.26 10.47 -5.38
C PHE A 81 1.14 11.96 -5.12
N GLU A 82 1.49 12.78 -6.12
CA GLU A 82 1.43 14.24 -6.04
C GLU A 82 0.29 14.78 -6.93
N PHE A 83 -0.86 15.00 -6.30
CA PHE A 83 -2.02 15.69 -6.89
C PHE A 83 -2.11 17.13 -6.34
N SER A 84 -3.35 17.68 -6.25
CA SER A 84 -3.62 18.88 -5.42
C SER A 84 -3.32 18.62 -3.94
N LYS A 85 -3.34 17.37 -3.54
CA LYS A 85 -2.95 16.82 -2.25
C LYS A 85 -1.92 15.71 -2.44
N THR A 86 -1.07 15.53 -1.46
CA THR A 86 -0.02 14.50 -1.48
C THR A 86 -0.42 13.31 -0.64
N ILE A 87 -0.40 12.13 -1.24
CA ILE A 87 -0.75 10.87 -0.57
C ILE A 87 0.45 9.91 -0.65
N ALA A 88 0.91 9.41 0.49
CA ALA A 88 1.87 8.32 0.57
C ALA A 88 1.16 7.02 0.96
N PHE A 89 1.42 5.95 0.20
CA PHE A 89 0.88 4.61 0.41
C PHE A 89 2.03 3.64 0.68
N CYS A 90 2.12 3.12 1.90
CA CYS A 90 3.26 2.36 2.40
C CYS A 90 2.81 1.05 3.06
N THR A 91 2.50 0.03 2.25
CA THR A 91 2.13 -1.31 2.72
C THR A 91 2.64 -2.39 1.74
N ASP A 92 3.07 -3.59 2.09
CA ASP A 92 3.34 -4.08 3.45
C ASP A 92 4.76 -3.71 3.84
N THR A 93 5.00 -3.40 5.11
CA THR A 93 6.35 -2.99 5.50
C THR A 93 6.59 -3.09 7.01
N GLY A 94 7.81 -3.41 7.36
CA GLY A 94 8.36 -3.06 8.68
C GLY A 94 8.84 -1.61 8.74
N PRO A 95 9.35 -1.16 9.89
CA PRO A 95 9.90 0.18 10.05
C PRO A 95 11.07 0.42 9.09
N CYS A 96 11.02 1.49 8.28
CA CYS A 96 12.07 1.79 7.31
C CYS A 96 12.09 3.27 6.89
N GLU A 97 13.23 3.68 6.32
CA GLU A 97 13.47 5.02 5.77
C GLU A 97 12.52 5.34 4.59
N GLY A 98 12.10 4.34 3.84
CA GLY A 98 11.16 4.51 2.72
C GLY A 98 9.86 5.17 3.14
N ILE A 99 9.34 4.86 4.34
CA ILE A 99 8.13 5.49 4.88
C ILE A 99 8.38 6.98 5.14
N LEU A 100 9.54 7.33 5.72
CA LEU A 100 9.89 8.72 6.00
C LEU A 100 10.07 9.52 4.72
N THR A 101 10.74 8.93 3.72
CA THR A 101 10.97 9.55 2.41
C THR A 101 9.66 9.84 1.68
N LEU A 102 8.76 8.86 1.60
CA LEU A 102 7.50 9.01 0.88
C LEU A 102 6.48 9.87 1.65
N GLY A 103 6.47 9.73 2.98
CA GLY A 103 5.56 10.45 3.87
C GLY A 103 5.95 11.90 4.14
N ALA A 104 7.16 12.35 3.72
CA ALA A 104 7.68 13.68 4.03
C ALA A 104 6.68 14.79 3.66
N GLY A 105 6.06 15.43 4.68
CA GLY A 105 5.07 16.50 4.51
C GLY A 105 3.83 16.07 3.70
N ALA A 106 3.45 14.81 3.72
CA ALA A 106 2.25 14.34 3.01
C ALA A 106 0.97 14.79 3.72
N ASP A 107 -0.05 15.15 2.94
CA ASP A 107 -1.39 15.42 3.47
C ASP A 107 -2.02 14.15 4.09
N LEU A 108 -1.69 12.98 3.54
CA LEU A 108 -2.11 11.69 4.07
C LEU A 108 -1.01 10.63 3.90
N VAL A 109 -0.65 9.98 4.99
CA VAL A 109 0.08 8.71 4.96
C VAL A 109 -0.90 7.56 5.21
N ILE A 110 -0.94 6.60 4.28
CA ILE A 110 -1.65 5.34 4.45
C ILE A 110 -0.59 4.27 4.67
N THR A 111 -0.60 3.62 5.82
CA THR A 111 0.34 2.54 6.12
C THR A 111 -0.36 1.35 6.77
N GLU A 112 0.35 0.24 6.83
CA GLU A 112 -0.16 -0.95 7.48
C GLU A 112 -0.18 -0.82 9.01
N CYS A 113 -0.92 -1.72 9.66
CA CYS A 113 -0.93 -1.93 11.09
C CYS A 113 -1.29 -3.39 11.40
N ALA A 114 -0.44 -4.33 10.96
CA ALA A 114 -0.74 -5.74 11.12
C ALA A 114 -0.67 -6.17 12.58
N TYR A 115 0.27 -5.63 13.37
CA TYR A 115 0.51 -6.05 14.73
C TYR A 115 -0.31 -5.30 15.78
N LEU A 116 -0.56 -5.98 16.90
CA LEU A 116 -1.14 -5.37 18.10
C LEU A 116 -0.17 -4.35 18.73
N PRO A 117 -0.68 -3.43 19.57
CA PRO A 117 0.16 -2.51 20.34
C PRO A 117 1.33 -3.21 21.05
N GLY A 118 2.55 -2.69 20.86
CA GLY A 118 3.78 -3.22 21.44
C GLY A 118 4.30 -4.54 20.84
N GLN A 119 3.60 -5.14 19.88
CA GLN A 119 4.04 -6.37 19.22
C GLN A 119 5.07 -6.08 18.14
N GLU A 120 6.13 -6.91 18.07
CA GLU A 120 7.18 -6.85 17.05
C GLU A 120 7.62 -8.24 16.66
N ASN A 121 7.99 -8.43 15.39
CA ASN A 121 8.59 -9.66 14.89
C ASN A 121 9.62 -9.35 13.79
N PRO A 122 10.92 -9.31 14.11
CA PRO A 122 11.96 -9.03 13.11
C PRO A 122 12.03 -10.02 11.96
N GLY A 123 11.57 -11.26 12.19
CA GLY A 123 11.54 -12.31 11.14
C GLY A 123 10.36 -12.18 10.17
N TRP A 124 9.38 -11.36 10.52
CA TRP A 124 8.20 -11.09 9.70
C TRP A 124 7.84 -9.59 9.86
N PRO A 125 8.53 -8.71 9.11
CA PRO A 125 8.50 -7.28 9.37
C PRO A 125 7.17 -6.64 9.00
N HIS A 126 6.45 -6.19 10.01
CA HIS A 126 5.23 -5.41 9.93
C HIS A 126 5.22 -4.30 10.99
N LEU A 127 4.27 -3.38 10.89
CA LEU A 127 4.09 -2.31 11.86
C LEU A 127 3.07 -2.65 12.94
N ASN A 128 3.34 -2.14 14.14
CA ASN A 128 2.34 -1.95 15.19
C ASN A 128 1.88 -0.48 15.20
N PRO A 129 0.79 -0.15 15.90
CA PRO A 129 0.21 1.21 15.84
C PRO A 129 1.14 2.31 16.34
N GLU A 130 1.95 2.05 17.39
CA GLU A 130 2.88 3.04 17.95
C GLU A 130 3.98 3.39 16.96
N VAL A 131 4.51 2.39 16.27
CA VAL A 131 5.55 2.59 15.26
C VAL A 131 4.99 3.31 14.04
N ALA A 132 3.79 2.95 13.58
CA ALA A 132 3.11 3.63 12.48
C ALA A 132 2.89 5.13 12.79
N VAL A 133 2.36 5.45 13.97
CA VAL A 133 2.17 6.84 14.44
C VAL A 133 3.49 7.58 14.53
N ARG A 134 4.53 6.97 15.10
CA ARG A 134 5.85 7.57 15.21
C ARG A 134 6.44 7.92 13.84
N LEU A 135 6.43 6.98 12.89
CA LEU A 135 6.98 7.19 11.55
C LEU A 135 6.22 8.27 10.78
N ALA A 136 4.88 8.28 10.83
CA ALA A 136 4.08 9.34 10.20
C ALA A 136 4.33 10.72 10.84
N THR A 137 4.56 10.78 12.16
CA THR A 137 4.92 12.00 12.86
C THR A 137 6.31 12.50 12.45
N GLU A 138 7.31 11.60 12.41
CA GLU A 138 8.67 11.91 11.99
C GLU A 138 8.71 12.41 10.53
N ALA A 139 7.86 11.85 9.67
CA ALA A 139 7.68 12.29 8.30
C ALA A 139 6.98 13.66 8.19
N GLY A 140 6.35 14.16 9.25
CA GLY A 140 5.59 15.40 9.24
C GLY A 140 4.28 15.30 8.44
N ALA A 141 3.63 14.14 8.46
CA ALA A 141 2.34 13.94 7.79
C ALA A 141 1.20 14.67 8.50
N ASP A 142 0.24 15.22 7.75
CA ASP A 142 -0.92 15.89 8.31
C ASP A 142 -1.94 14.88 8.87
N GLN A 143 -2.15 13.77 8.15
CA GLN A 143 -3.07 12.70 8.53
C GLN A 143 -2.42 11.32 8.38
N LEU A 144 -2.87 10.38 9.20
CA LEU A 144 -2.47 8.97 9.15
C LEU A 144 -3.71 8.07 9.04
N ALA A 145 -3.70 7.17 8.05
CA ALA A 145 -4.66 6.08 7.93
C ALA A 145 -3.96 4.74 8.12
N LEU A 146 -4.51 3.90 8.98
CA LEU A 146 -4.05 2.54 9.23
C LEU A 146 -4.92 1.54 8.49
N VAL A 147 -4.29 0.65 7.74
CA VAL A 147 -4.91 -0.42 6.96
C VAL A 147 -4.18 -1.75 7.21
N HIS A 148 -4.52 -2.80 6.48
CA HIS A 148 -3.81 -4.09 6.52
C HIS A 148 -3.64 -4.65 7.94
N PHE A 149 -4.75 -4.72 8.67
CA PHE A 149 -4.81 -5.35 9.99
C PHE A 149 -4.78 -6.87 9.86
N ALA A 150 -3.92 -7.56 10.63
CA ALA A 150 -3.91 -9.02 10.65
C ALA A 150 -5.25 -9.55 11.21
N ALA A 151 -5.95 -10.34 10.40
CA ALA A 151 -7.32 -10.77 10.69
C ALA A 151 -7.42 -11.69 11.91
N ASP A 152 -6.36 -12.40 12.24
CA ASP A 152 -6.22 -13.26 13.42
C ASP A 152 -5.95 -12.49 14.70
N LEU A 153 -5.37 -11.29 14.60
CA LEU A 153 -5.06 -10.40 15.73
C LEU A 153 -6.19 -9.38 15.96
N TYR A 154 -6.74 -8.81 14.90
CA TYR A 154 -7.82 -7.83 14.93
C TYR A 154 -9.11 -8.46 14.41
N THR A 155 -9.72 -9.32 15.21
CA THR A 155 -10.88 -10.13 14.82
C THR A 155 -12.18 -9.33 14.72
N THR A 156 -12.23 -8.12 15.31
CA THR A 156 -13.40 -7.24 15.28
C THR A 156 -13.04 -5.81 14.89
N LEU A 157 -14.01 -5.06 14.38
CA LEU A 157 -13.85 -3.64 14.11
C LEU A 157 -13.57 -2.84 15.38
N ASP A 158 -14.19 -3.19 16.50
CA ASP A 158 -13.99 -2.50 17.78
C ASP A 158 -12.52 -2.60 18.25
N GLN A 159 -11.86 -3.73 18.05
CA GLN A 159 -10.43 -3.88 18.32
C GLN A 159 -9.59 -2.93 17.47
N ARG A 160 -9.91 -2.77 16.19
CA ARG A 160 -9.23 -1.80 15.31
C ARG A 160 -9.52 -0.36 15.76
N LEU A 161 -10.75 -0.04 16.05
CA LEU A 161 -11.15 1.30 16.52
C LEU A 161 -10.54 1.68 17.87
N SER A 162 -10.21 0.70 18.72
CA SER A 162 -9.59 0.96 20.04
C SER A 162 -8.21 1.62 19.97
N ILE A 163 -7.50 1.48 18.84
CA ILE A 163 -6.18 2.07 18.64
C ILE A 163 -6.21 3.47 18.01
N ARG A 164 -7.40 4.02 17.72
CA ARG A 164 -7.55 5.35 17.08
C ARG A 164 -6.79 6.46 17.79
N ASN A 165 -6.70 6.42 19.11
CA ASN A 165 -6.09 7.44 19.95
C ASN A 165 -4.74 7.00 20.55
N ILE A 166 -3.98 6.16 19.84
CA ILE A 166 -2.79 5.53 20.39
C ILE A 166 -1.58 6.47 20.54
N GLY A 167 -1.61 7.65 19.97
CA GLY A 167 -0.52 8.61 20.08
C GLY A 167 -1.01 10.04 20.23
N PRO A 168 -0.28 10.89 20.97
CA PRO A 168 -0.66 12.30 21.14
C PRO A 168 -0.45 13.15 19.87
N GLN A 169 0.30 12.65 18.89
CA GLN A 169 0.69 13.40 17.69
C GLN A 169 -0.47 13.57 16.70
N PHE A 170 -1.32 12.56 16.59
CA PHE A 170 -2.53 12.62 15.77
C PHE A 170 -3.75 12.65 16.68
N SER A 171 -4.60 13.64 16.51
CA SER A 171 -5.84 13.78 17.29
C SER A 171 -6.86 12.69 16.95
N ASP A 172 -6.77 12.13 15.73
CA ASP A 172 -7.66 11.08 15.24
C ASP A 172 -6.95 10.29 14.10
N VAL A 173 -6.45 9.10 14.43
CA VAL A 173 -5.92 8.20 13.44
C VAL A 173 -7.07 7.54 12.68
N ILE A 174 -7.05 7.60 11.36
CA ILE A 174 -8.09 7.01 10.51
C ILE A 174 -7.90 5.48 10.51
N ILE A 175 -8.90 4.74 10.93
CA ILE A 175 -8.93 3.28 10.83
C ILE A 175 -9.62 2.91 9.54
N GLY A 176 -8.83 2.41 8.57
CA GLY A 176 -9.34 2.05 7.25
C GLY A 176 -10.34 0.88 7.33
N THR A 177 -11.42 1.02 6.62
CA THR A 177 -12.43 -0.03 6.40
C THR A 177 -12.77 -0.14 4.92
N ASP A 178 -13.35 -1.27 4.53
CA ASP A 178 -13.80 -1.47 3.16
C ASP A 178 -14.80 -0.37 2.77
N ASP A 179 -14.73 0.08 1.54
CA ASP A 179 -15.55 1.15 0.95
C ASP A 179 -15.43 2.54 1.64
N MET A 180 -14.43 2.73 2.51
CA MET A 180 -14.20 4.03 3.14
C MET A 180 -13.75 5.06 2.10
N VAL A 181 -14.32 6.27 2.19
CA VAL A 181 -13.92 7.44 1.40
C VAL A 181 -13.30 8.48 2.32
N ILE A 182 -12.01 8.79 2.12
CA ILE A 182 -11.30 9.87 2.83
C ILE A 182 -11.32 11.11 1.94
N ARG A 183 -11.69 12.24 2.49
CA ARG A 183 -11.67 13.54 1.81
C ARG A 183 -10.57 14.40 2.41
N LEU A 184 -9.66 14.90 1.57
CA LEU A 184 -8.50 15.72 1.94
C LEU A 184 -8.70 17.19 1.59
#